data_a389aa61984a833a3536177ae9113a2d
#
_entry.id   a389aa61984a833a3536177ae9113a2d
#
_cell.length_a   1.000
_cell.length_b   1.000
_cell.length_c   1.000
_cell.angle_alpha   90.00
_cell.angle_beta   90.00
_cell.angle_gamma   90.00
#
_symmetry.space_group_name_H-M   'P 1'
#
loop_
_entity.id
_entity.type
_entity.pdbx_description
1 polymer ?
#
loop_
_entity_poly.entity_id
_entity_poly.type
_entity_poly.pdbx_seq_one_letter_code
_entity_poly.pdbx_strand_id
1 'polypeptide(L)'
;QEEEKENNLKRKLEIIEKIKTMVTSPDEANKSYNEFKALQQEWKEIKNVPASMVNEIWRNYQLYVEQFYDMLKLNIEAREYDFKKNLEKKTALCEAAEKLADEPDVISASRQLQKLHQEYRETGPVAKEQREEIWNRFKAASTIVNKRHQQYFEDLRAKEEDNLVKKTALCEKIEALVEEPNNNFADWEKHTAELMEIQKEWKTIGFAPQKMNVKIF
;
A
#
# COMPACT_ATOMS: atom_id res chain seq x y z
N GLN A 1 58.61 5.01 29.00
CA GLN A 1 57.54 5.82 29.65
C GLN A 1 57.14 7.06 28.83
N GLU A 2 58.07 7.83 28.24
CA GLU A 2 57.73 8.97 27.38
C GLU A 2 57.13 8.54 26.03
N GLU A 3 57.73 7.56 25.40
CA GLU A 3 57.24 6.99 24.15
C GLU A 3 55.81 6.40 24.29
N GLU A 4 55.55 5.78 25.43
CA GLU A 4 54.19 5.28 25.75
C GLU A 4 53.18 6.41 25.86
N LYS A 5 53.54 7.52 26.50
CA LYS A 5 52.68 8.70 26.62
C LYS A 5 52.38 9.35 25.26
N GLU A 6 53.36 9.39 24.37
CA GLU A 6 53.22 9.93 23.02
C GLU A 6 52.30 9.01 22.16
N ASN A 7 52.47 7.71 22.26
CA ASN A 7 51.61 6.74 21.58
C ASN A 7 50.16 6.83 22.06
N ASN A 8 49.99 6.99 23.39
CA ASN A 8 48.67 7.17 23.97
C ASN A 8 48.02 8.49 23.52
N LEU A 9 48.79 9.56 23.42
CA LEU A 9 48.32 10.85 22.89
C LEU A 9 47.83 10.68 21.42
N LYS A 10 48.63 10.01 20.60
CA LYS A 10 48.29 9.75 19.19
C LYS A 10 46.97 8.99 19.07
N ARG A 11 46.79 7.93 19.85
CA ARG A 11 45.57 7.16 19.88
C ARG A 11 44.35 7.99 20.30
N LYS A 12 44.50 8.84 21.33
CA LYS A 12 43.42 9.75 21.74
C LYS A 12 43.06 10.77 20.67
N LEU A 13 44.03 11.32 19.97
CA LEU A 13 43.78 12.22 18.84
C LEU A 13 43.08 11.51 17.67
N GLU A 14 43.44 10.27 17.39
CA GLU A 14 42.76 9.46 16.39
C GLU A 14 41.27 9.19 16.75
N ILE A 15 40.97 8.95 18.04
CA ILE A 15 39.61 8.82 18.52
C ILE A 15 38.81 10.10 18.27
N ILE A 16 39.38 11.27 18.62
CA ILE A 16 38.73 12.57 18.38
C ILE A 16 38.43 12.76 16.87
N GLU A 17 39.39 12.48 16.00
CA GLU A 17 39.21 12.61 14.55
C GLU A 17 38.11 11.67 14.03
N LYS A 18 38.03 10.46 14.52
CA LYS A 18 36.92 9.52 14.16
C LYS A 18 35.58 10.07 14.63
N ILE A 19 35.45 10.57 15.85
CA ILE A 19 34.19 11.14 16.36
C ILE A 19 33.78 12.36 15.52
N LYS A 20 34.75 13.21 15.09
CA LYS A 20 34.44 14.32 14.16
C LYS A 20 33.70 13.87 12.90
N THR A 21 34.05 12.73 12.34
CA THR A 21 33.38 12.19 11.14
C THR A 21 31.94 11.73 11.41
N MET A 22 31.64 11.38 12.66
CA MET A 22 30.33 10.87 13.09
C MET A 22 29.31 11.99 13.39
N VAL A 23 29.75 13.23 13.55
CA VAL A 23 28.89 14.39 13.90
C VAL A 23 28.54 15.26 12.68
N THR A 24 28.75 14.77 11.46
CA THR A 24 28.51 15.51 10.23
C THR A 24 27.01 15.65 9.92
N SER A 25 26.21 14.69 10.35
CA SER A 25 24.74 14.70 10.21
C SER A 25 24.08 13.85 11.30
N PRO A 26 22.78 14.07 11.59
CA PRO A 26 22.01 13.21 12.49
C PRO A 26 21.98 11.74 12.07
N ASP A 27 21.86 11.46 10.78
CA ASP A 27 21.87 10.09 10.24
C ASP A 27 23.21 9.40 10.45
N GLU A 28 24.31 10.12 10.23
CA GLU A 28 25.65 9.60 10.45
C GLU A 28 25.91 9.26 11.91
N ALA A 29 25.45 10.11 12.84
CA ALA A 29 25.50 9.83 14.27
C ALA A 29 24.72 8.57 14.65
N ASN A 30 23.54 8.38 14.08
CA ASN A 30 22.72 7.19 14.33
C ASN A 30 23.38 5.90 13.81
N LYS A 31 23.95 5.93 12.62
CA LYS A 31 24.67 4.78 12.03
C LYS A 31 25.91 4.40 12.80
N SER A 32 26.60 5.40 13.35
CA SER A 32 27.89 5.26 14.04
C SER A 32 27.75 4.98 15.54
N TYR A 33 26.56 4.81 16.07
CA TYR A 33 26.32 4.68 17.51
C TYR A 33 27.16 3.60 18.20
N ASN A 34 27.22 2.40 17.63
CA ASN A 34 27.98 1.28 18.20
C ASN A 34 29.48 1.53 18.15
N GLU A 35 29.99 2.09 17.06
CA GLU A 35 31.38 2.48 16.91
C GLU A 35 31.76 3.60 17.90
N PHE A 36 30.88 4.59 18.06
CA PHE A 36 31.06 5.66 19.03
C PHE A 36 31.20 5.13 20.47
N LYS A 37 30.34 4.15 20.84
CA LYS A 37 30.42 3.51 22.16
C LYS A 37 31.73 2.77 22.36
N ALA A 38 32.21 2.08 21.33
CA ALA A 38 33.53 1.41 21.37
C ALA A 38 34.67 2.42 21.53
N LEU A 39 34.63 3.57 20.84
CA LEU A 39 35.63 4.62 20.97
C LEU A 39 35.61 5.28 22.36
N GLN A 40 34.44 5.46 22.96
CA GLN A 40 34.34 5.95 24.35
C GLN A 40 34.97 4.97 25.33
N GLN A 41 34.81 3.69 25.12
CA GLN A 41 35.43 2.67 25.98
C GLN A 41 36.96 2.68 25.82
N GLU A 42 37.43 2.72 24.57
CA GLU A 42 38.89 2.85 24.30
C GLU A 42 39.50 4.10 24.92
N TRP A 43 38.81 5.24 24.84
CA TRP A 43 39.25 6.47 25.47
C TRP A 43 39.48 6.32 26.97
N LYS A 44 38.63 5.64 27.68
CA LYS A 44 38.74 5.39 29.14
C LYS A 44 39.90 4.49 29.49
N GLU A 45 40.28 3.59 28.60
CA GLU A 45 41.38 2.63 28.81
C GLU A 45 42.75 3.27 28.63
N ILE A 46 42.85 4.35 27.84
CA ILE A 46 44.08 5.07 27.60
C ILE A 46 44.30 6.08 28.76
N LYS A 47 45.26 5.83 29.62
CA LYS A 47 45.41 6.63 30.85
C LYS A 47 46.54 7.64 30.81
N ASN A 48 47.73 7.25 30.41
CA ASN A 48 48.91 8.08 30.50
C ASN A 48 49.15 8.87 29.20
N VAL A 49 49.02 10.18 29.26
CA VAL A 49 49.34 11.13 28.18
C VAL A 49 50.25 12.25 28.70
N PRO A 50 50.97 12.98 27.84
CA PRO A 50 51.75 14.12 28.27
C PRO A 50 50.92 15.15 29.04
N ALA A 51 51.39 15.58 30.21
CA ALA A 51 50.64 16.47 31.11
C ALA A 51 50.23 17.80 30.46
N SER A 52 51.04 18.31 29.54
CA SER A 52 50.74 19.54 28.79
C SER A 52 49.54 19.45 27.87
N MET A 53 49.20 18.24 27.43
CA MET A 53 48.14 18.01 26.46
C MET A 53 46.81 17.54 27.09
N VAL A 54 46.83 17.13 28.35
CA VAL A 54 45.64 16.53 29.02
C VAL A 54 44.40 17.40 28.90
N ASN A 55 44.50 18.69 29.23
CA ASN A 55 43.35 19.59 29.23
C ASN A 55 42.83 19.89 27.81
N GLU A 56 43.73 20.05 26.84
CA GLU A 56 43.37 20.36 25.47
C GLU A 56 42.62 19.18 24.81
N ILE A 57 43.20 17.98 24.89
CA ILE A 57 42.58 16.80 24.30
C ILE A 57 41.24 16.43 24.98
N TRP A 58 41.17 16.66 26.31
CA TRP A 58 39.91 16.40 27.02
C TRP A 58 38.80 17.36 26.58
N ARG A 59 39.10 18.66 26.45
CA ARG A 59 38.11 19.64 25.94
C ARG A 59 37.63 19.32 24.54
N ASN A 60 38.55 18.98 23.64
CA ASN A 60 38.20 18.62 22.27
C ASN A 60 37.35 17.35 22.23
N TYR A 61 37.73 16.34 23.00
CA TYR A 61 36.94 15.12 23.12
C TYR A 61 35.53 15.42 23.63
N GLN A 62 35.42 16.16 24.71
CA GLN A 62 34.13 16.51 25.30
C GLN A 62 33.23 17.26 24.32
N LEU A 63 33.80 18.22 23.57
CA LEU A 63 33.08 18.99 22.58
C LEU A 63 32.42 18.06 21.51
N TYR A 64 33.19 17.14 20.96
CA TYR A 64 32.66 16.23 19.93
C TYR A 64 31.73 15.15 20.49
N VAL A 65 31.93 14.71 21.71
CA VAL A 65 30.99 13.83 22.41
C VAL A 65 29.63 14.53 22.60
N GLU A 66 29.62 15.78 23.04
CA GLU A 66 28.40 16.58 23.17
C GLU A 66 27.71 16.76 21.81
N GLN A 67 28.45 17.12 20.77
CA GLN A 67 27.92 17.25 19.43
C GLN A 67 27.31 15.93 18.92
N PHE A 68 27.94 14.80 19.20
CA PHE A 68 27.39 13.48 18.83
C PHE A 68 26.03 13.23 19.48
N TYR A 69 25.90 13.49 20.78
CA TYR A 69 24.62 13.31 21.47
C TYR A 69 23.55 14.30 20.98
N ASP A 70 23.93 15.54 20.67
CA ASP A 70 23.00 16.52 20.06
C ASP A 70 22.48 16.05 18.70
N MET A 71 23.36 15.53 17.84
CA MET A 71 22.99 14.98 16.54
C MET A 71 22.09 13.75 16.68
N LEU A 72 22.39 12.87 17.64
CA LEU A 72 21.59 11.68 17.92
C LEU A 72 20.16 12.06 18.36
N LYS A 73 20.04 13.07 19.23
CA LYS A 73 18.77 13.61 19.69
C LYS A 73 17.95 14.19 18.54
N LEU A 74 18.58 14.99 17.67
CA LEU A 74 17.93 15.54 16.47
C LEU A 74 17.41 14.44 15.53
N ASN A 75 18.17 13.37 15.37
CA ASN A 75 17.72 12.22 14.59
C ASN A 75 16.46 11.54 15.17
N ILE A 76 16.41 11.39 16.49
CA ILE A 76 15.25 10.83 17.18
C ILE A 76 14.02 11.71 17.00
N GLU A 77 14.16 13.02 17.22
CA GLU A 77 13.08 14.00 17.07
C GLU A 77 12.55 14.04 15.63
N ALA A 78 13.45 14.04 14.64
CA ALA A 78 13.08 14.00 13.24
C ALA A 78 12.30 12.72 12.90
N ARG A 79 12.72 11.57 13.41
CA ARG A 79 12.06 10.29 13.22
C ARG A 79 10.66 10.26 13.83
N GLU A 80 10.52 10.76 15.05
CA GLU A 80 9.22 10.86 15.73
C GLU A 80 8.26 11.78 14.98
N TYR A 81 8.76 12.91 14.47
CA TYR A 81 7.98 13.81 13.63
C TYR A 81 7.51 13.13 12.33
N ASP A 82 8.39 12.44 11.63
CA ASP A 82 8.07 11.72 10.39
C ASP A 82 7.03 10.61 10.65
N PHE A 83 7.18 9.86 11.73
CA PHE A 83 6.21 8.83 12.12
C PHE A 83 4.82 9.42 12.38
N LYS A 84 4.75 10.56 13.05
CA LYS A 84 3.50 11.27 13.30
C LYS A 84 2.84 11.72 12.00
N LYS A 85 3.60 12.33 11.08
CA LYS A 85 3.10 12.77 9.78
C LYS A 85 2.65 11.61 8.90
N ASN A 86 3.40 10.53 8.90
CA ASN A 86 3.03 9.32 8.18
C ASN A 86 1.75 8.68 8.74
N LEU A 87 1.57 8.68 10.06
CA LEU A 87 0.34 8.21 10.69
C LEU A 87 -0.86 9.06 10.32
N GLU A 88 -0.73 10.39 10.35
CA GLU A 88 -1.79 11.31 9.92
C GLU A 88 -2.22 11.03 8.49
N LYS A 89 -1.26 10.83 7.59
CA LYS A 89 -1.52 10.52 6.18
C LYS A 89 -2.17 9.15 6.00
N LYS A 90 -1.68 8.12 6.67
CA LYS A 90 -2.27 6.77 6.63
C LYS A 90 -3.67 6.73 7.21
N THR A 91 -3.93 7.49 8.27
CA THR A 91 -5.28 7.65 8.85
C THR A 91 -6.24 8.27 7.86
N ALA A 92 -5.83 9.33 7.16
CA ALA A 92 -6.62 9.94 6.10
C ALA A 92 -6.93 8.97 4.94
N LEU A 93 -5.97 8.13 4.57
CA LEU A 93 -6.17 7.07 3.57
C LEU A 93 -7.17 6.00 4.05
N CYS A 94 -7.12 5.62 5.32
CA CYS A 94 -8.12 4.72 5.92
C CYS A 94 -9.53 5.32 5.87
N GLU A 95 -9.68 6.59 6.23
CA GLU A 95 -10.96 7.31 6.17
C GLU A 95 -11.49 7.40 4.74
N ALA A 96 -10.61 7.68 3.77
CA ALA A 96 -10.98 7.70 2.36
C ALA A 96 -11.44 6.31 1.86
N ALA A 97 -10.74 5.25 2.25
CA ALA A 97 -11.12 3.88 1.92
C ALA A 97 -12.45 3.46 2.55
N GLU A 98 -12.70 3.87 3.80
CA GLU A 98 -13.97 3.63 4.50
C GLU A 98 -15.16 4.31 3.80
N LYS A 99 -14.97 5.52 3.27
CA LYS A 99 -15.99 6.24 2.48
C LYS A 99 -16.33 5.54 1.16
N LEU A 100 -15.41 4.79 0.58
CA LEU A 100 -15.66 4.03 -0.65
C LEU A 100 -16.68 2.90 -0.48
N ALA A 101 -16.95 2.46 0.75
CA ALA A 101 -18.00 1.50 1.03
C ALA A 101 -19.39 2.03 0.64
N ASP A 102 -19.58 3.33 0.66
CA ASP A 102 -20.83 4.02 0.33
C ASP A 102 -20.85 4.59 -1.10
N GLU A 103 -19.77 4.44 -1.87
CA GLU A 103 -19.71 4.87 -3.26
C GLU A 103 -20.69 4.05 -4.12
N PRO A 104 -21.70 4.66 -4.78
CA PRO A 104 -22.67 3.95 -5.58
C PRO A 104 -22.06 3.19 -6.76
N ASP A 105 -21.08 3.79 -7.43
CA ASP A 105 -20.36 3.18 -8.55
C ASP A 105 -19.25 2.24 -8.02
N VAL A 106 -19.55 0.94 -8.04
CA VAL A 106 -18.66 -0.12 -7.54
C VAL A 106 -17.33 -0.17 -8.30
N ILE A 107 -17.36 0.06 -9.61
CA ILE A 107 -16.16 0.04 -10.46
C ILE A 107 -15.28 1.25 -10.14
N SER A 108 -15.88 2.43 -9.97
CA SER A 108 -15.19 3.64 -9.52
C SER A 108 -14.60 3.46 -8.13
N ALA A 109 -15.35 2.89 -7.20
CA ALA A 109 -14.85 2.59 -5.84
C ALA A 109 -13.62 1.69 -5.87
N SER A 110 -13.62 0.64 -6.66
CA SER A 110 -12.48 -0.28 -6.82
C SER A 110 -11.26 0.43 -7.41
N ARG A 111 -11.45 1.28 -8.40
CA ARG A 111 -10.39 2.07 -9.03
C ARG A 111 -9.77 3.08 -8.06
N GLN A 112 -10.60 3.77 -7.31
CA GLN A 112 -10.15 4.70 -6.26
C GLN A 112 -9.40 3.97 -5.15
N LEU A 113 -9.86 2.78 -4.76
CA LEU A 113 -9.17 1.95 -3.76
C LEU A 113 -7.76 1.57 -4.22
N GLN A 114 -7.56 1.24 -5.50
CA GLN A 114 -6.22 0.94 -6.03
C GLN A 114 -5.27 2.13 -5.89
N LYS A 115 -5.75 3.35 -6.11
CA LYS A 115 -4.97 4.58 -5.88
C LYS A 115 -4.62 4.75 -4.40
N LEU A 116 -5.57 4.51 -3.51
CA LEU A 116 -5.32 4.58 -2.06
C LEU A 116 -4.30 3.54 -1.60
N HIS A 117 -4.33 2.33 -2.16
CA HIS A 117 -3.30 1.31 -1.90
C HIS A 117 -1.92 1.76 -2.34
N GLN A 118 -1.81 2.39 -3.50
CA GLN A 118 -0.55 2.93 -3.98
C GLN A 118 -0.02 4.03 -3.06
N GLU A 119 -0.86 5.00 -2.69
CA GLU A 119 -0.50 6.07 -1.76
C GLU A 119 -0.11 5.53 -0.38
N TYR A 120 -0.80 4.48 0.11
CA TYR A 120 -0.46 3.84 1.37
C TYR A 120 0.95 3.21 1.34
N ARG A 121 1.29 2.53 0.25
CA ARG A 121 2.63 1.95 0.05
C ARG A 121 3.73 2.99 -0.07
N GLU A 122 3.44 4.12 -0.70
CA GLU A 122 4.37 5.25 -0.86
C GLU A 122 4.54 6.07 0.42
N THR A 123 3.60 5.99 1.35
CA THR A 123 3.70 6.66 2.65
C THR A 123 4.71 5.92 3.52
N GLY A 124 5.58 6.68 4.17
CA GLY A 124 6.63 6.15 5.02
C GLY A 124 6.12 5.42 6.26
N PRO A 125 7.03 4.87 7.07
CA PRO A 125 6.69 4.07 8.24
C PRO A 125 6.06 4.91 9.36
N VAL A 126 5.29 4.24 10.20
CA VAL A 126 4.75 4.77 11.46
C VAL A 126 5.44 4.09 12.66
N ALA A 127 5.16 4.59 13.88
CA ALA A 127 5.67 3.97 15.09
C ALA A 127 5.23 2.49 15.18
N LYS A 128 6.10 1.64 15.70
CA LYS A 128 5.90 0.19 15.77
C LYS A 128 4.57 -0.20 16.41
N GLU A 129 4.18 0.50 17.47
CA GLU A 129 2.96 0.24 18.25
C GLU A 129 1.69 0.49 17.44
N GLN A 130 1.75 1.33 16.42
CA GLN A 130 0.59 1.75 15.60
C GLN A 130 0.55 1.08 14.23
N ARG A 131 1.63 0.41 13.85
CA ARG A 131 1.80 -0.17 12.50
C ARG A 131 0.71 -1.18 12.16
N GLU A 132 0.47 -2.12 13.06
CA GLU A 132 -0.50 -3.20 12.86
C GLU A 132 -1.93 -2.68 12.88
N GLU A 133 -2.26 -1.82 13.83
CA GLU A 133 -3.59 -1.23 13.97
C GLU A 133 -4.02 -0.46 12.73
N ILE A 134 -3.16 0.44 12.23
CA ILE A 134 -3.49 1.26 11.06
C ILE A 134 -3.59 0.41 9.78
N TRP A 135 -2.73 -0.59 9.64
CA TRP A 135 -2.82 -1.54 8.53
C TRP A 135 -4.09 -2.37 8.55
N ASN A 136 -4.47 -2.89 9.71
CA ASN A 136 -5.69 -3.66 9.88
C ASN A 136 -6.94 -2.82 9.58
N ARG A 137 -6.95 -1.56 9.98
CA ARG A 137 -8.03 -0.62 9.65
C ARG A 137 -8.15 -0.41 8.13
N PHE A 138 -7.04 -0.16 7.45
CA PHE A 138 -7.02 0.00 6.00
C PHE A 138 -7.44 -1.27 5.27
N LYS A 139 -6.93 -2.41 5.71
CA LYS A 139 -7.27 -3.73 5.17
C LYS A 139 -8.76 -4.05 5.33
N ALA A 140 -9.35 -3.75 6.48
CA ALA A 140 -10.78 -3.97 6.72
C ALA A 140 -11.64 -3.13 5.76
N ALA A 141 -11.33 -1.85 5.57
CA ALA A 141 -12.01 -1.00 4.60
C ALA A 141 -11.85 -1.51 3.17
N SER A 142 -10.65 -1.95 2.79
CA SER A 142 -10.35 -2.56 1.48
C SER A 142 -11.17 -3.82 1.23
N THR A 143 -11.32 -4.66 2.24
CA THR A 143 -12.09 -5.90 2.15
C THR A 143 -13.56 -5.64 1.83
N ILE A 144 -14.15 -4.63 2.42
CA ILE A 144 -15.55 -4.23 2.15
C ILE A 144 -15.72 -3.83 0.68
N VAL A 145 -14.85 -2.98 0.17
CA VAL A 145 -14.89 -2.52 -1.24
C VAL A 145 -14.67 -3.69 -2.20
N ASN A 146 -13.71 -4.56 -1.93
CA ASN A 146 -13.42 -5.72 -2.76
C ASN A 146 -14.56 -6.74 -2.79
N LYS A 147 -15.24 -6.95 -1.66
CA LYS A 147 -16.43 -7.82 -1.59
C LYS A 147 -17.59 -7.26 -2.43
N ARG A 148 -17.83 -5.96 -2.35
CA ARG A 148 -18.83 -5.28 -3.18
C ARG A 148 -18.51 -5.44 -4.67
N HIS A 149 -17.27 -5.27 -5.06
CA HIS A 149 -16.81 -5.44 -6.44
C HIS A 149 -17.00 -6.88 -6.92
N GLN A 150 -16.60 -7.86 -6.11
CA GLN A 150 -16.81 -9.28 -6.42
C GLN A 150 -18.30 -9.61 -6.57
N GLN A 151 -19.14 -9.17 -5.63
CA GLN A 151 -20.59 -9.40 -5.66
C GLN A 151 -21.25 -8.77 -6.90
N TYR A 152 -20.82 -7.56 -7.27
CA TYR A 152 -21.31 -6.91 -8.48
C TYR A 152 -21.08 -7.74 -9.74
N PHE A 153 -19.87 -8.29 -9.92
CA PHE A 153 -19.56 -9.12 -11.07
C PHE A 153 -20.19 -10.51 -11.02
N GLU A 154 -20.38 -11.08 -9.84
CA GLU A 154 -21.14 -12.32 -9.67
C GLU A 154 -22.61 -12.13 -10.07
N ASP A 155 -23.23 -11.06 -9.62
CA ASP A 155 -24.62 -10.72 -9.97
C ASP A 155 -24.75 -10.43 -11.47
N LEU A 156 -23.79 -9.74 -12.06
CA LEU A 156 -23.76 -9.48 -13.49
C LEU A 156 -23.69 -10.79 -14.32
N ARG A 157 -22.81 -11.70 -13.92
CA ARG A 157 -22.68 -13.02 -14.58
C ARG A 157 -23.94 -13.85 -14.42
N ALA A 158 -24.54 -13.89 -13.24
CA ALA A 158 -25.77 -14.59 -12.98
C ALA A 158 -26.92 -14.05 -13.87
N LYS A 159 -26.98 -12.72 -14.02
CA LYS A 159 -27.96 -12.06 -14.90
C LYS A 159 -27.72 -12.40 -16.38
N GLU A 160 -26.47 -12.39 -16.82
CA GLU A 160 -26.12 -12.77 -18.20
C GLU A 160 -26.45 -14.24 -18.50
N GLU A 161 -26.20 -15.15 -17.55
CA GLU A 161 -26.57 -16.56 -17.67
C GLU A 161 -28.09 -16.76 -17.70
N ASP A 162 -28.83 -16.04 -16.86
CA ASP A 162 -30.29 -16.04 -16.89
C ASP A 162 -30.84 -15.51 -18.24
N ASN A 163 -30.21 -14.44 -18.75
CA ASN A 163 -30.53 -13.93 -20.09
C ASN A 163 -30.24 -14.96 -21.19
N LEU A 164 -29.16 -15.72 -21.07
CA LEU A 164 -28.83 -16.81 -22.00
C LEU A 164 -29.90 -17.88 -21.99
N VAL A 165 -30.35 -18.31 -20.81
CA VAL A 165 -31.44 -19.29 -20.66
C VAL A 165 -32.72 -18.80 -21.34
N LYS A 166 -33.11 -17.55 -21.08
CA LYS A 166 -34.31 -16.95 -21.70
C LYS A 166 -34.21 -16.86 -23.23
N LYS A 167 -33.04 -16.40 -23.72
CA LYS A 167 -32.79 -16.31 -25.18
C LYS A 167 -32.77 -17.69 -25.85
N THR A 168 -32.16 -18.69 -25.21
CA THR A 168 -32.15 -20.07 -25.70
C THR A 168 -33.57 -20.64 -25.79
N ALA A 169 -34.40 -20.38 -24.78
CA ALA A 169 -35.81 -20.79 -24.80
C ALA A 169 -36.58 -20.14 -25.95
N LEU A 170 -36.33 -18.87 -26.27
CA LEU A 170 -36.92 -18.19 -27.40
C LEU A 170 -36.43 -18.78 -28.75
N CYS A 171 -35.17 -19.14 -28.87
CA CYS A 171 -34.64 -19.84 -30.05
C CYS A 171 -35.35 -21.19 -30.28
N GLU A 172 -35.54 -21.96 -29.21
CA GLU A 172 -36.24 -23.23 -29.26
C GLU A 172 -37.71 -23.06 -29.72
N LYS A 173 -38.39 -21.99 -29.27
CA LYS A 173 -39.74 -21.66 -29.73
C LYS A 173 -39.77 -21.33 -31.24
N ILE A 174 -38.77 -20.59 -31.73
CA ILE A 174 -38.66 -20.28 -33.16
C ILE A 174 -38.42 -21.55 -33.97
N GLU A 175 -37.53 -22.43 -33.53
CA GLU A 175 -37.25 -23.71 -34.16
C GLU A 175 -38.53 -24.59 -34.26
N ALA A 176 -39.31 -24.64 -33.16
CA ALA A 176 -40.61 -25.34 -33.15
C ALA A 176 -41.61 -24.73 -34.13
N LEU A 177 -41.67 -23.40 -34.27
CA LEU A 177 -42.56 -22.75 -35.26
C LEU A 177 -42.16 -23.04 -36.70
N VAL A 178 -40.86 -23.18 -36.97
CA VAL A 178 -40.36 -23.53 -38.32
C VAL A 178 -40.80 -24.96 -38.75
N GLU A 179 -40.89 -25.86 -37.77
CA GLU A 179 -41.30 -27.25 -37.99
C GLU A 179 -42.80 -27.41 -38.11
N GLU A 180 -43.61 -26.45 -37.64
CA GLU A 180 -45.07 -26.50 -37.78
C GLU A 180 -45.49 -26.22 -39.21
N PRO A 181 -46.46 -27.07 -39.81
CA PRO A 181 -46.91 -26.85 -41.15
C PRO A 181 -47.81 -25.63 -41.28
N ASN A 182 -47.61 -24.84 -42.33
CA ASN A 182 -48.48 -23.74 -42.74
C ASN A 182 -49.44 -24.25 -43.79
N ASN A 183 -50.62 -24.77 -43.41
CA ASN A 183 -51.59 -25.37 -44.29
C ASN A 183 -52.56 -24.37 -44.94
N ASN A 184 -52.69 -23.18 -44.36
CA ASN A 184 -53.56 -22.11 -44.86
C ASN A 184 -53.05 -20.73 -44.44
N PHE A 185 -53.68 -19.65 -44.91
CA PHE A 185 -53.33 -18.28 -44.61
C PHE A 185 -53.50 -17.95 -43.14
N ALA A 186 -54.51 -18.53 -42.48
CA ALA A 186 -54.71 -18.28 -41.01
C ALA A 186 -53.54 -18.86 -40.16
N ASP A 187 -53.03 -20.06 -40.54
CA ASP A 187 -51.87 -20.65 -39.87
C ASP A 187 -50.62 -19.78 -40.08
N TRP A 188 -50.42 -19.22 -41.26
CA TRP A 188 -49.34 -18.35 -41.58
C TRP A 188 -49.39 -17.01 -40.77
N GLU A 189 -50.62 -16.42 -40.70
CA GLU A 189 -50.81 -15.21 -39.86
C GLU A 189 -50.53 -15.47 -38.39
N LYS A 190 -50.99 -16.61 -37.86
CA LYS A 190 -50.74 -17.01 -36.47
C LYS A 190 -49.26 -17.17 -36.18
N HIS A 191 -48.55 -17.90 -37.04
CA HIS A 191 -47.07 -18.09 -36.83
C HIS A 191 -46.30 -16.79 -36.99
N THR A 192 -46.72 -15.91 -37.88
CA THR A 192 -46.08 -14.57 -38.01
C THR A 192 -46.30 -13.72 -36.77
N ALA A 193 -47.51 -13.73 -36.18
CA ALA A 193 -47.80 -13.01 -34.95
C ALA A 193 -47.00 -13.56 -33.78
N GLU A 194 -46.86 -14.87 -33.64
CA GLU A 194 -46.02 -15.51 -32.60
C GLU A 194 -44.55 -15.17 -32.77
N LEU A 195 -44.04 -15.16 -33.99
CA LEU A 195 -42.65 -14.74 -34.29
C LEU A 195 -42.39 -13.28 -33.90
N MET A 196 -43.34 -12.39 -34.22
CA MET A 196 -43.23 -10.98 -33.84
C MET A 196 -43.22 -10.78 -32.32
N GLU A 197 -44.02 -11.52 -31.56
CA GLU A 197 -44.03 -11.50 -30.12
C GLU A 197 -42.70 -12.01 -29.55
N ILE A 198 -42.12 -13.08 -30.10
CA ILE A 198 -40.82 -13.62 -29.71
C ILE A 198 -39.71 -12.58 -29.97
N GLN A 199 -39.71 -11.91 -31.11
CA GLN A 199 -38.73 -10.85 -31.43
C GLN A 199 -38.87 -9.65 -30.48
N LYS A 200 -40.08 -9.29 -30.11
CA LYS A 200 -40.34 -8.22 -29.13
C LYS A 200 -39.82 -8.61 -27.75
N GLU A 201 -40.07 -9.83 -27.31
CA GLU A 201 -39.55 -10.35 -26.03
C GLU A 201 -38.02 -10.43 -26.03
N TRP A 202 -37.42 -10.87 -27.14
CA TRP A 202 -35.95 -10.89 -27.30
C TRP A 202 -35.29 -9.54 -27.03
N LYS A 203 -35.89 -8.47 -27.53
CA LYS A 203 -35.38 -7.11 -27.36
C LYS A 203 -35.46 -6.63 -25.91
N THR A 204 -36.30 -7.21 -25.08
CA THR A 204 -36.42 -6.90 -23.64
C THR A 204 -35.38 -7.63 -22.78
N ILE A 205 -34.79 -8.71 -23.31
CA ILE A 205 -33.78 -9.50 -22.63
C ILE A 205 -32.42 -8.84 -22.85
N GLY A 206 -31.63 -8.68 -21.77
CA GLY A 206 -30.29 -8.09 -21.81
C GLY A 206 -29.26 -9.03 -22.46
N PHE A 207 -27.99 -8.63 -22.33
CA PHE A 207 -26.88 -9.41 -22.88
C PHE A 207 -26.73 -10.77 -22.21
N ALA A 208 -26.44 -11.78 -23.00
CA ALA A 208 -25.92 -13.08 -22.57
C ALA A 208 -24.37 -12.99 -22.43
N PRO A 209 -23.71 -14.02 -21.89
CA PRO A 209 -22.23 -14.05 -21.85
C PRO A 209 -21.64 -13.83 -23.25
N GLN A 210 -20.62 -13.00 -23.36
CA GLN A 210 -20.08 -12.51 -24.63
C GLN A 210 -19.77 -13.64 -25.63
N LYS A 211 -19.22 -14.74 -25.16
CA LYS A 211 -18.92 -15.92 -25.99
C LYS A 211 -20.16 -16.58 -26.61
N MET A 212 -21.30 -16.46 -25.94
CA MET A 212 -22.56 -17.06 -26.35
C MET A 212 -23.42 -16.13 -27.20
N ASN A 213 -23.30 -14.81 -27.01
CA ASN A 213 -24.04 -13.83 -27.82
C ASN A 213 -23.86 -14.04 -29.32
N VAL A 214 -22.65 -14.33 -29.77
CA VAL A 214 -22.32 -14.55 -31.17
C VAL A 214 -22.97 -15.86 -31.71
N LYS A 215 -23.14 -16.85 -30.83
CA LYS A 215 -23.72 -18.16 -31.22
C LYS A 215 -25.24 -18.16 -31.29
N ILE A 216 -25.89 -17.31 -30.47
CA ILE A 216 -27.36 -17.27 -30.37
C ILE A 216 -27.99 -16.25 -31.33
N PHE A 217 -27.23 -15.22 -31.77
CA PHE A 217 -27.68 -14.20 -32.68
C PHE A 217 -27.64 -14.69 -34.13
#